data_d4403ed700205ee4e3d1174c29c40ff4
#
_entry.id   d4403ed700205ee4e3d1174c29c40ff4
#
_cell.length_a   1.000
_cell.length_b   1.000
_cell.length_c   1.000
_cell.angle_alpha   90.00
_cell.angle_beta   90.00
_cell.angle_gamma   90.00
#
_symmetry.space_group_name_H-M   'P 1'
#
loop_
_entity.id
_entity.type
_entity.pdbx_description
1 polymer ?
#
loop_
_entity_poly.entity_id
_entity_poly.type
_entity_poly.pdbx_seq_one_letter_code
_entity_poly.pdbx_strand_id
1 'polypeptide(L)'
;MYLLQLMEFLDGRGAVGAIGDITCPWWLFLFFYIDLTYHCFLILQRNNKINGVKRKQNKRNKMGRNRKEVFIMRKMITMAVTAALAISTLTACGKTDKKETTASTAATTASTASTAATTASTEAKTEAKAEAKDTSAAAAESKADAQTPVSGSVATDGSTSMEKVIGALGEAFTKANLDATFTYNPTGSGSGITAVSEGRCDIGLSSRALKDEEKSQGLVETTLALDGIAIIVNKENTVEDLSLDDIAKIYTGEITNWSEVGGEDADIVLIGREAGSGTRDGFESITGTSDSCKYRQELTSTGDVITTVSSNPGAIGYASLAAVKDTVKKVSVDGVGATEETVKDGSYKVQRPFVLVTKDGTELSEAAQAFFNYVTSKDAADIISAAGAVPVAE
;
A
#
# COMPACT_ATOMS: atom_id res chain seq x y z
N MET A 1 -17.70 -19.19 37.58
CA MET A 1 -17.52 -20.32 38.55
C MET A 1 -16.23 -20.21 39.35
N TYR A 2 -15.11 -19.85 38.79
CA TYR A 2 -13.83 -19.65 39.50
C TYR A 2 -13.78 -18.45 40.47
N LEU A 3 -14.48 -17.36 40.16
CA LEU A 3 -14.51 -16.14 40.98
C LEU A 3 -15.35 -16.33 42.29
N LEU A 4 -16.39 -17.16 42.23
CA LEU A 4 -17.19 -17.48 43.44
C LEU A 4 -16.41 -18.37 44.41
N GLN A 5 -15.59 -19.28 43.92
CA GLN A 5 -14.70 -20.11 44.76
C GLN A 5 -13.58 -19.31 45.41
N LEU A 6 -13.08 -18.24 44.75
CA LEU A 6 -12.06 -17.36 45.35
C LEU A 6 -12.64 -16.43 46.42
N MET A 7 -13.90 -16.02 46.28
CA MET A 7 -14.58 -15.22 47.32
C MET A 7 -14.90 -16.03 48.58
N GLU A 8 -15.25 -17.28 48.45
CA GLU A 8 -15.45 -18.18 49.64
C GLU A 8 -14.14 -18.51 50.38
N PHE A 9 -13.01 -18.50 49.69
CA PHE A 9 -11.70 -18.71 50.33
C PHE A 9 -11.21 -17.47 51.12
N LEU A 10 -11.69 -16.28 50.79
CA LEU A 10 -11.32 -15.04 51.49
C LEU A 10 -12.20 -14.70 52.71
N ASP A 11 -13.36 -15.36 52.85
CA ASP A 11 -14.30 -15.10 53.98
C ASP A 11 -14.21 -16.12 55.12
N GLY A 12 -13.32 -17.11 54.97
CA GLY A 12 -13.04 -18.12 55.99
C GLY A 12 -12.09 -17.65 57.06
N ARG A 13 -12.63 -17.20 58.17
CA ARG A 13 -11.93 -16.94 59.45
C ARG A 13 -11.06 -18.13 59.85
N GLY A 14 -9.76 -18.00 59.71
CA GLY A 14 -8.83 -18.97 60.31
C GLY A 14 -7.44 -19.01 59.68
N ALA A 15 -6.70 -17.92 59.72
CA ALA A 15 -5.23 -17.99 59.66
C ALA A 15 -4.66 -16.62 60.09
N VAL A 16 -4.78 -16.31 61.37
CA VAL A 16 -3.96 -15.29 62.02
C VAL A 16 -2.71 -16.00 62.54
N GLY A 17 -1.61 -15.83 61.87
CA GLY A 17 -0.33 -16.32 62.36
C GLY A 17 0.65 -16.62 61.22
N ALA A 18 1.49 -15.69 60.92
CA ALA A 18 2.68 -15.73 60.06
C ALA A 18 2.57 -15.04 58.69
N ILE A 19 2.39 -13.76 58.67
CA ILE A 19 2.90 -12.93 57.57
C ILE A 19 3.46 -11.67 58.20
N GLY A 20 4.79 -11.72 58.45
CA GLY A 20 5.58 -10.52 58.75
C GLY A 20 5.66 -9.64 57.52
N ASP A 21 5.57 -8.35 57.73
CA ASP A 21 5.94 -7.21 56.88
C ASP A 21 5.97 -7.45 55.36
N ILE A 22 4.81 -7.35 54.71
CA ILE A 22 4.74 -7.03 53.28
C ILE A 22 3.86 -5.81 53.12
N THR A 23 4.45 -4.63 53.34
CA THR A 23 3.90 -3.36 52.95
C THR A 23 4.19 -3.18 51.44
N CYS A 24 3.38 -3.73 50.59
CA CYS A 24 3.48 -3.44 49.16
C CYS A 24 2.08 -3.13 48.60
N PRO A 25 1.79 -1.87 48.32
CA PRO A 25 0.45 -1.42 47.81
C PRO A 25 0.16 -1.85 46.38
N TRP A 26 1.04 -2.59 45.75
CA TRP A 26 0.96 -2.99 44.35
C TRP A 26 -0.20 -3.95 44.04
N TRP A 27 -0.65 -4.74 44.97
CA TRP A 27 -1.76 -5.68 44.80
C TRP A 27 -3.12 -4.95 44.63
N LEU A 28 -3.32 -3.88 45.34
CA LEU A 28 -4.53 -3.06 45.22
C LEU A 28 -4.60 -2.36 43.88
N PHE A 29 -3.47 -1.90 43.34
CA PHE A 29 -3.41 -1.31 42.00
C PHE A 29 -3.66 -2.33 40.87
N LEU A 30 -3.18 -3.54 41.02
CA LEU A 30 -3.39 -4.61 40.04
C LEU A 30 -4.86 -5.04 40.02
N PHE A 31 -5.54 -5.13 41.16
CA PHE A 31 -6.97 -5.42 41.26
C PHE A 31 -7.83 -4.31 40.63
N PHE A 32 -7.54 -3.06 40.93
CA PHE A 32 -8.25 -1.94 40.29
C PHE A 32 -8.03 -1.87 38.78
N TYR A 33 -6.84 -2.21 38.32
CA TYR A 33 -6.52 -2.19 36.89
C TYR A 33 -7.24 -3.36 36.14
N ILE A 34 -7.32 -4.52 36.73
CA ILE A 34 -8.02 -5.68 36.15
C ILE A 34 -9.54 -5.45 36.16
N ASP A 35 -10.10 -4.87 37.22
CA ASP A 35 -11.52 -4.56 37.28
C ASP A 35 -11.94 -3.46 36.29
N LEU A 36 -11.12 -2.43 36.13
CA LEU A 36 -11.36 -1.35 35.17
C LEU A 36 -11.28 -1.84 33.72
N THR A 37 -10.32 -2.72 33.40
CA THR A 37 -10.18 -3.31 32.06
C THR A 37 -11.31 -4.29 31.76
N TYR A 38 -11.77 -5.07 32.73
CA TYR A 38 -12.89 -5.99 32.58
C TYR A 38 -14.23 -5.25 32.40
N HIS A 39 -14.46 -4.18 33.15
CA HIS A 39 -15.65 -3.32 32.98
C HIS A 39 -15.65 -2.60 31.61
N CYS A 40 -14.50 -2.09 31.14
CA CYS A 40 -14.38 -1.56 29.78
C CYS A 40 -14.66 -2.60 28.70
N PHE A 41 -14.18 -3.83 28.86
CA PHE A 41 -14.44 -4.93 27.93
C PHE A 41 -15.93 -5.31 27.88
N LEU A 42 -16.61 -5.36 29.03
CA LEU A 42 -18.05 -5.64 29.09
C LEU A 42 -18.90 -4.53 28.47
N ILE A 43 -18.51 -3.26 28.64
CA ILE A 43 -19.17 -2.12 28.01
C ILE A 43 -19.00 -2.17 26.47
N LEU A 44 -17.83 -2.54 25.97
CA LEU A 44 -17.56 -2.73 24.55
C LEU A 44 -18.36 -3.90 23.97
N GLN A 45 -18.47 -5.01 24.67
CA GLN A 45 -19.30 -6.17 24.27
C GLN A 45 -20.80 -5.82 24.25
N ARG A 46 -21.27 -5.07 25.24
CA ARG A 46 -22.68 -4.63 25.34
C ARG A 46 -23.05 -3.64 24.22
N ASN A 47 -22.13 -2.73 23.87
CA ASN A 47 -22.32 -1.81 22.75
C ASN A 47 -22.31 -2.51 21.39
N ASN A 48 -21.52 -3.55 21.20
CA ASN A 48 -21.53 -4.37 19.98
C ASN A 48 -22.84 -5.17 19.81
N LYS A 49 -23.42 -5.66 20.90
CA LYS A 49 -24.70 -6.41 20.87
C LYS A 49 -25.91 -5.50 20.58
N ILE A 50 -25.88 -4.24 21.08
CA ILE A 50 -26.94 -3.24 20.85
C ILE A 50 -26.86 -2.69 19.41
N ASN A 51 -25.66 -2.62 18.82
CA ASN A 51 -25.45 -2.15 17.44
C ASN A 51 -25.90 -3.17 16.37
N GLY A 52 -26.04 -4.46 16.71
CA GLY A 52 -26.58 -5.48 15.80
C GLY A 52 -28.09 -5.35 15.55
N VAL A 53 -28.85 -4.79 16.47
CA VAL A 53 -30.30 -4.69 16.39
C VAL A 53 -30.80 -3.36 15.78
N LYS A 54 -29.98 -2.30 15.82
CA LYS A 54 -30.35 -0.94 15.34
C LYS A 54 -29.80 -0.54 13.96
N ARG A 55 -29.15 -1.43 13.23
CA ARG A 55 -28.53 -1.13 11.92
C ARG A 55 -29.48 -0.80 10.77
N LYS A 56 -30.80 -0.92 10.92
CA LYS A 56 -31.77 -0.67 9.84
C LYS A 56 -32.40 0.73 9.81
N GLN A 57 -32.17 1.61 10.79
CA GLN A 57 -32.99 2.84 10.84
C GLN A 57 -32.28 4.18 11.09
N ASN A 58 -30.93 4.28 11.22
CA ASN A 58 -30.36 5.62 11.43
C ASN A 58 -28.90 5.78 10.95
N LYS A 59 -28.71 5.77 9.62
CA LYS A 59 -27.38 5.87 8.95
C LYS A 59 -26.85 7.31 8.80
N ARG A 60 -27.63 8.37 9.12
CA ARG A 60 -27.25 9.76 8.81
C ARG A 60 -26.68 10.61 9.97
N ASN A 61 -26.80 10.20 11.23
CA ASN A 61 -26.42 11.07 12.36
C ASN A 61 -25.30 10.52 13.28
N LYS A 62 -24.59 9.44 12.92
CA LYS A 62 -23.71 8.73 13.85
C LYS A 62 -22.19 8.90 13.60
N MET A 63 -21.77 9.45 12.46
CA MET A 63 -20.33 9.57 12.15
C MET A 63 -19.61 10.67 12.97
N GLY A 64 -20.34 11.73 13.37
CA GLY A 64 -19.78 12.83 14.17
C GLY A 64 -19.59 12.53 15.66
N ARG A 65 -20.38 11.61 16.22
CA ARG A 65 -20.39 11.32 17.67
C ARG A 65 -19.28 10.33 18.07
N ASN A 66 -19.03 9.32 17.26
CA ASN A 66 -17.96 8.32 17.53
C ASN A 66 -16.55 8.91 17.49
N ARG A 67 -16.28 9.91 16.63
CA ARG A 67 -14.96 10.58 16.59
C ARG A 67 -14.65 11.36 17.86
N LYS A 68 -15.66 12.00 18.46
CA LYS A 68 -15.46 12.77 19.71
C LYS A 68 -15.20 11.85 20.91
N GLU A 69 -15.90 10.72 21.00
CA GLU A 69 -15.71 9.77 22.11
C GLU A 69 -14.35 9.05 22.03
N VAL A 70 -13.92 8.63 20.84
CA VAL A 70 -12.59 8.03 20.63
C VAL A 70 -11.47 9.05 20.93
N PHE A 71 -11.67 10.32 20.59
CA PHE A 71 -10.71 11.38 20.86
C PHE A 71 -10.59 11.67 22.37
N ILE A 72 -11.71 11.69 23.10
CA ILE A 72 -11.74 11.87 24.56
C ILE A 72 -11.08 10.68 25.26
N MET A 73 -11.35 9.44 24.81
CA MET A 73 -10.77 8.23 25.35
C MET A 73 -9.24 8.17 25.13
N ARG A 74 -8.76 8.56 23.92
CA ARG A 74 -7.32 8.70 23.67
C ARG A 74 -6.65 9.72 24.60
N LYS A 75 -7.26 10.88 24.83
CA LYS A 75 -6.72 11.88 25.77
C LYS A 75 -6.67 11.38 27.21
N MET A 76 -7.68 10.63 27.66
CA MET A 76 -7.70 10.05 29.01
C MET A 76 -6.63 8.98 29.21
N ILE A 77 -6.41 8.12 28.21
CA ILE A 77 -5.35 7.09 28.25
C ILE A 77 -3.96 7.76 28.28
N THR A 78 -3.76 8.81 27.48
CA THR A 78 -2.48 9.55 27.46
C THR A 78 -2.20 10.24 28.79
N MET A 79 -3.21 10.82 29.44
CA MET A 79 -3.06 11.42 30.79
C MET A 79 -2.75 10.37 31.87
N ALA A 80 -3.34 9.18 31.79
CA ALA A 80 -3.08 8.12 32.76
C ALA A 80 -1.65 7.56 32.62
N VAL A 81 -1.13 7.44 31.41
CA VAL A 81 0.25 6.97 31.15
C VAL A 81 1.28 8.02 31.56
N THR A 82 1.03 9.31 31.35
CA THR A 82 1.94 10.38 31.79
C THR A 82 1.97 10.53 33.32
N ALA A 83 0.86 10.32 34.01
CA ALA A 83 0.82 10.33 35.48
C ALA A 83 1.59 9.14 36.09
N ALA A 84 1.52 7.95 35.48
CA ALA A 84 2.27 6.78 35.94
C ALA A 84 3.79 6.91 35.74
N LEU A 85 4.24 7.60 34.68
CA LEU A 85 5.65 7.87 34.42
C LEU A 85 6.24 8.94 35.37
N ALA A 86 5.44 9.91 35.80
CA ALA A 86 5.89 10.95 36.74
C ALA A 86 6.10 10.44 38.17
N ILE A 87 5.41 9.37 38.57
CA ILE A 87 5.54 8.78 39.91
C ILE A 87 6.79 7.87 40.01
N SER A 88 7.26 7.32 38.91
CA SER A 88 8.45 6.45 38.89
C SER A 88 9.79 7.18 38.97
N THR A 89 9.84 8.50 38.78
CA THR A 89 11.08 9.30 38.84
C THR A 89 11.38 9.90 40.25
N LEU A 90 10.46 9.80 41.19
CA LEU A 90 10.61 10.39 42.54
C LEU A 90 11.15 9.41 43.59
N THR A 91 11.42 8.15 43.27
CA THR A 91 11.86 7.13 44.25
C THR A 91 13.35 6.75 44.17
N ALA A 92 14.14 7.51 43.41
CA ALA A 92 15.59 7.24 43.23
C ALA A 92 16.46 8.34 43.89
N CYS A 93 16.22 8.65 45.18
CA CYS A 93 17.20 9.41 45.97
C CYS A 93 17.10 8.97 47.44
N GLY A 94 18.10 8.23 47.88
CA GLY A 94 18.29 7.98 49.33
C GLY A 94 19.09 6.74 49.72
N LYS A 95 20.37 6.96 49.83
CA LYS A 95 21.38 6.49 50.78
C LYS A 95 22.30 5.33 50.46
N THR A 96 23.50 5.73 50.31
CA THR A 96 24.84 5.23 50.68
C THR A 96 24.90 4.17 51.76
N ASP A 97 25.69 3.07 51.54
CA ASP A 97 26.98 2.87 52.23
C ASP A 97 27.70 1.56 51.76
N LYS A 98 28.98 1.78 51.40
CA LYS A 98 30.21 1.02 51.55
C LYS A 98 30.23 -0.52 51.61
N LYS A 99 30.98 -1.14 50.70
CA LYS A 99 32.33 -1.67 50.95
C LYS A 99 32.90 -2.41 49.71
N GLU A 100 34.04 -1.96 49.31
CA GLU A 100 35.22 -2.63 48.76
C GLU A 100 35.16 -4.16 48.55
N THR A 101 35.67 -4.70 47.42
CA THR A 101 37.09 -4.89 47.17
C THR A 101 37.32 -5.67 45.84
N THR A 102 38.27 -5.16 45.08
CA THR A 102 39.27 -5.80 44.20
C THR A 102 38.85 -6.58 42.96
N ALA A 103 39.21 -6.00 41.84
CA ALA A 103 40.41 -6.32 40.99
C ALA A 103 40.18 -7.54 40.09
N SER A 104 40.35 -7.46 38.80
CA SER A 104 41.63 -7.35 38.09
C SER A 104 41.36 -7.37 36.57
N THR A 105 41.85 -6.42 35.85
CA THR A 105 42.82 -6.51 34.73
C THR A 105 42.38 -7.36 33.54
N ALA A 106 42.44 -6.95 32.36
CA ALA A 106 43.23 -6.11 31.48
C ALA A 106 42.74 -6.33 30.08
N ALA A 107 42.71 -5.41 29.35
CA ALA A 107 43.62 -4.78 28.37
C ALA A 107 43.21 -5.13 26.96
N THR A 108 42.94 -4.09 26.20
CA THR A 108 43.85 -3.43 25.23
C THR A 108 43.76 -4.06 23.86
N THR A 109 43.52 -3.42 22.79
CA THR A 109 44.04 -2.26 22.06
C THR A 109 43.15 -2.08 20.82
N ALA A 110 42.61 -0.97 20.48
CA ALA A 110 43.20 0.19 19.83
C ALA A 110 43.73 -0.04 18.39
N SER A 111 43.29 0.84 17.56
CA SER A 111 44.08 1.64 16.60
C SER A 111 43.83 1.27 15.16
N THR A 112 43.60 2.10 14.24
CA THR A 112 43.83 3.46 13.79
C THR A 112 43.37 3.49 12.33
N ALA A 113 42.59 4.38 11.93
CA ALA A 113 42.79 5.57 11.11
C ALA A 113 44.02 5.58 10.16
N SER A 114 43.78 5.92 8.92
CA SER A 114 44.56 6.86 8.10
C SER A 114 44.25 6.68 6.62
N THR A 115 43.77 7.60 5.98
CA THR A 115 44.23 8.82 5.31
C THR A 115 44.23 8.68 3.80
N ALA A 116 43.63 9.66 3.21
CA ALA A 116 43.63 10.20 1.87
C ALA A 116 44.97 10.16 1.10
N ALA A 117 44.81 10.11 -0.23
CA ALA A 117 45.61 10.90 -1.18
C ALA A 117 44.98 10.88 -2.57
N THR A 118 44.50 11.93 -2.98
CA THR A 118 44.65 12.86 -4.10
C THR A 118 45.81 12.59 -5.06
N THR A 119 45.51 12.58 -6.37
CA THR A 119 46.18 13.25 -7.50
C THR A 119 45.50 12.81 -8.79
N ALA A 120 44.82 13.63 -9.54
CA ALA A 120 45.19 14.70 -10.43
C ALA A 120 45.73 14.25 -11.80
N SER A 121 44.98 14.65 -12.82
CA SER A 121 45.39 15.17 -14.13
C SER A 121 45.99 14.23 -15.17
N THR A 122 45.42 14.15 -16.35
CA THR A 122 45.99 14.81 -17.55
C THR A 122 45.03 14.72 -18.74
N GLU A 123 44.85 15.82 -19.39
CA GLU A 123 44.17 16.06 -20.65
C GLU A 123 44.85 15.32 -21.81
N ALA A 124 44.06 14.86 -22.78
CA ALA A 124 44.54 14.79 -24.16
C ALA A 124 43.36 15.08 -25.11
N LYS A 125 43.47 16.20 -25.71
CA LYS A 125 42.72 16.77 -26.81
C LYS A 125 43.15 16.08 -28.11
N THR A 126 42.20 15.55 -28.89
CA THR A 126 42.45 15.36 -30.33
C THR A 126 41.21 15.67 -31.12
N GLU A 127 41.28 16.71 -31.88
CA GLU A 127 40.35 17.11 -32.92
C GLU A 127 40.51 16.19 -34.13
N ALA A 128 39.36 15.76 -34.72
CA ALA A 128 39.34 15.43 -36.15
C ALA A 128 37.96 15.76 -36.72
N LYS A 129 38.04 16.54 -37.74
CA LYS A 129 37.08 17.26 -38.58
C LYS A 129 36.49 16.32 -39.67
N ALA A 130 35.30 16.72 -40.13
CA ALA A 130 34.62 16.46 -41.42
C ALA A 130 33.68 15.24 -41.41
N GLU A 131 32.50 15.23 -42.01
CA GLU A 131 31.89 16.06 -43.09
C GLU A 131 30.35 15.92 -43.00
N ALA A 132 29.68 16.95 -43.40
CA ALA A 132 28.21 17.03 -43.59
C ALA A 132 27.75 16.10 -44.68
N LYS A 133 26.67 15.31 -44.42
CA LYS A 133 25.80 14.83 -45.49
C LYS A 133 24.34 15.12 -45.13
N ASP A 134 23.86 16.10 -45.82
CA ASP A 134 22.50 16.54 -45.94
C ASP A 134 21.60 15.37 -46.39
N THR A 135 20.60 15.05 -45.57
CA THR A 135 19.42 14.32 -46.02
C THR A 135 18.20 14.93 -45.34
N SER A 136 17.60 15.84 -46.10
CA SER A 136 16.26 16.35 -45.90
C SER A 136 15.28 15.20 -45.61
N ALA A 137 14.80 15.10 -44.41
CA ALA A 137 13.60 14.35 -44.07
C ALA A 137 12.55 15.39 -43.68
N ALA A 138 11.49 15.45 -44.51
CA ALA A 138 10.37 16.33 -44.37
C ALA A 138 9.76 16.19 -42.97
N ALA A 139 9.79 17.27 -42.19
CA ALA A 139 8.97 17.41 -41.00
C ALA A 139 7.51 17.47 -41.46
N ALA A 140 6.77 16.41 -41.13
CA ALA A 140 5.32 16.51 -41.13
C ALA A 140 4.95 17.40 -39.95
N GLU A 141 4.68 18.66 -40.22
CA GLU A 141 4.00 19.56 -39.30
C GLU A 141 2.59 19.02 -39.05
N SER A 142 2.41 18.24 -37.99
CA SER A 142 1.11 18.06 -37.39
C SER A 142 0.74 19.41 -36.75
N LYS A 143 -0.29 20.05 -37.28
CA LYS A 143 -0.94 21.19 -36.65
C LYS A 143 -1.53 20.73 -35.32
N ALA A 144 -0.74 20.75 -34.25
CA ALA A 144 -1.24 20.80 -32.90
C ALA A 144 -1.96 22.16 -32.74
N ASP A 145 -3.22 22.12 -32.41
CA ASP A 145 -3.95 23.28 -31.94
C ASP A 145 -3.14 23.87 -30.77
N ALA A 146 -2.63 25.11 -30.96
CA ALA A 146 -1.74 25.74 -30.00
C ALA A 146 -2.52 26.02 -28.68
N GLN A 147 -2.58 25.06 -27.79
CA GLN A 147 -3.08 25.30 -26.45
C GLN A 147 -2.16 26.31 -25.75
N THR A 148 -2.75 27.37 -25.21
CA THR A 148 -2.04 28.37 -24.41
C THR A 148 -1.32 27.62 -23.26
N PRO A 149 0.00 27.81 -23.04
CA PRO A 149 0.69 27.18 -21.95
C PRO A 149 0.03 27.48 -20.62
N VAL A 150 -0.21 26.43 -19.83
CA VAL A 150 -0.90 26.53 -18.54
C VAL A 150 0.11 26.58 -17.41
N SER A 151 -0.16 27.35 -16.37
CA SER A 151 0.63 27.44 -15.15
C SER A 151 -0.13 26.88 -13.94
N GLY A 152 0.61 26.42 -12.93
CA GLY A 152 0.02 25.92 -11.69
C GLY A 152 0.46 24.51 -11.33
N SER A 153 -0.22 23.88 -10.38
CA SER A 153 0.12 22.54 -9.90
C SER A 153 -0.99 21.54 -10.19
N VAL A 154 -0.59 20.32 -10.52
CA VAL A 154 -1.46 19.16 -10.65
C VAL A 154 -1.02 18.14 -9.59
N ALA A 155 -1.91 17.80 -8.68
CA ALA A 155 -1.68 16.81 -7.63
C ALA A 155 -2.49 15.55 -7.90
N THR A 156 -1.81 14.40 -8.06
CA THR A 156 -2.44 13.10 -8.23
C THR A 156 -2.03 12.15 -7.11
N ASP A 157 -2.94 11.26 -6.70
CA ASP A 157 -2.70 10.29 -5.64
C ASP A 157 -3.39 8.96 -5.99
N GLY A 158 -2.78 7.83 -5.67
CA GLY A 158 -3.48 6.56 -5.78
C GLY A 158 -2.66 5.38 -6.31
N SER A 159 -3.22 4.70 -7.30
CA SER A 159 -2.79 3.39 -7.80
C SER A 159 -1.31 3.29 -8.14
N THR A 160 -0.58 2.43 -7.44
CA THR A 160 0.83 2.11 -7.74
C THR A 160 1.01 1.34 -9.06
N SER A 161 -0.05 0.76 -9.63
CA SER A 161 -0.01 0.10 -10.94
C SER A 161 0.03 1.10 -12.10
N MET A 162 -0.45 2.32 -11.88
CA MET A 162 -0.49 3.38 -12.90
C MET A 162 0.80 4.19 -12.96
N GLU A 163 1.78 3.92 -12.10
CA GLU A 163 3.01 4.71 -11.95
C GLU A 163 3.70 5.01 -13.29
N LYS A 164 3.91 3.99 -14.13
CA LYS A 164 4.58 4.15 -15.42
C LYS A 164 3.77 5.00 -16.39
N VAL A 165 2.46 4.76 -16.46
CA VAL A 165 1.55 5.49 -17.36
C VAL A 165 1.41 6.96 -16.94
N ILE A 166 1.09 7.18 -15.67
CA ILE A 166 0.89 8.54 -15.13
C ILE A 166 2.20 9.33 -15.08
N GLY A 167 3.31 8.67 -14.78
CA GLY A 167 4.63 9.29 -14.82
C GLY A 167 4.98 9.81 -16.22
N ALA A 168 4.78 8.97 -17.26
CA ALA A 168 5.02 9.37 -18.65
C ALA A 168 4.10 10.51 -19.12
N LEU A 169 2.82 10.44 -18.76
CA LEU A 169 1.85 11.50 -19.08
C LEU A 169 2.17 12.81 -18.35
N GLY A 170 2.52 12.75 -17.07
CA GLY A 170 2.92 13.92 -16.29
C GLY A 170 4.21 14.57 -16.82
N GLU A 171 5.17 13.77 -17.23
CA GLU A 171 6.40 14.26 -17.86
C GLU A 171 6.12 14.95 -19.21
N ALA A 172 5.29 14.36 -20.06
CA ALA A 172 4.90 14.95 -21.34
C ALA A 172 4.13 16.26 -21.13
N PHE A 173 3.19 16.29 -20.19
CA PHE A 173 2.41 17.48 -19.84
C PHE A 173 3.30 18.63 -19.36
N THR A 174 4.25 18.36 -18.45
CA THR A 174 5.15 19.41 -17.93
C THR A 174 6.18 19.88 -18.95
N LYS A 175 6.57 19.03 -19.91
CA LYS A 175 7.39 19.47 -21.05
C LYS A 175 6.66 20.45 -21.96
N ALA A 176 5.35 20.26 -22.16
CA ALA A 176 4.52 21.16 -22.97
C ALA A 176 4.11 22.44 -22.19
N ASN A 177 4.11 22.39 -20.86
CA ASN A 177 3.65 23.47 -19.98
C ASN A 177 4.74 23.76 -18.92
N LEU A 178 5.75 24.57 -19.29
CA LEU A 178 6.95 24.77 -18.46
C LEU A 178 6.68 25.44 -17.10
N ASP A 179 5.58 26.18 -16.99
CA ASP A 179 5.13 26.83 -15.75
C ASP A 179 4.17 25.96 -14.92
N ALA A 180 3.91 24.73 -15.38
CA ALA A 180 3.11 23.75 -14.64
C ALA A 180 4.00 22.76 -13.89
N THR A 181 3.53 22.33 -12.72
CA THR A 181 4.13 21.25 -11.93
C THR A 181 3.17 20.07 -11.85
N PHE A 182 3.73 18.86 -11.89
CA PHE A 182 2.97 17.62 -11.73
C PHE A 182 3.53 16.82 -10.56
N THR A 183 2.65 16.32 -9.69
CA THR A 183 3.00 15.44 -8.58
C THR A 183 2.14 14.19 -8.60
N TYR A 184 2.77 13.04 -8.39
CA TYR A 184 2.11 11.77 -8.25
C TYR A 184 2.55 11.09 -6.95
N ASN A 185 1.55 10.62 -6.19
CA ASN A 185 1.75 9.98 -4.89
C ASN A 185 1.23 8.53 -4.94
N PRO A 186 2.11 7.52 -5.00
CA PRO A 186 1.71 6.12 -5.19
C PRO A 186 1.24 5.45 -3.88
N THR A 187 0.04 5.74 -3.43
CA THR A 187 -0.51 5.31 -2.13
C THR A 187 -1.49 4.13 -2.21
N GLY A 188 -1.85 3.69 -3.42
CA GLY A 188 -2.87 2.67 -3.66
C GLY A 188 -4.25 3.24 -4.01
N SER A 189 -5.05 2.47 -4.77
CA SER A 189 -6.32 2.95 -5.34
C SER A 189 -7.31 3.46 -4.29
N GLY A 190 -7.50 2.74 -3.20
CA GLY A 190 -8.40 3.14 -2.12
C GLY A 190 -7.98 4.44 -1.44
N SER A 191 -6.66 4.66 -1.26
CA SER A 191 -6.10 5.88 -0.70
C SER A 191 -6.30 7.07 -1.64
N GLY A 192 -6.07 6.89 -2.96
CA GLY A 192 -6.31 7.93 -3.97
C GLY A 192 -7.78 8.33 -4.06
N ILE A 193 -8.69 7.36 -4.06
CA ILE A 193 -10.13 7.62 -4.03
C ILE A 193 -10.53 8.44 -2.78
N THR A 194 -9.97 8.07 -1.63
CA THR A 194 -10.19 8.82 -0.38
C THR A 194 -9.58 10.22 -0.45
N ALA A 195 -8.39 10.37 -1.06
CA ALA A 195 -7.72 11.65 -1.20
C ALA A 195 -8.55 12.66 -2.00
N VAL A 196 -9.14 12.24 -3.12
CA VAL A 196 -10.07 13.09 -3.89
C VAL A 196 -11.33 13.40 -3.09
N SER A 197 -11.94 12.39 -2.46
CA SER A 197 -13.15 12.61 -1.64
C SER A 197 -12.94 13.67 -0.57
N GLU A 198 -11.76 13.72 0.03
CA GLU A 198 -11.37 14.67 1.06
C GLU A 198 -10.76 15.98 0.51
N GLY A 199 -10.57 16.12 -0.81
CA GLY A 199 -9.97 17.29 -1.45
C GLY A 199 -8.46 17.45 -1.16
N ARG A 200 -7.74 16.33 -0.97
CA ARG A 200 -6.28 16.32 -0.73
C ARG A 200 -5.45 16.22 -2.00
N CYS A 201 -6.05 15.84 -3.11
CA CYS A 201 -5.48 15.88 -4.45
C CYS A 201 -6.55 16.28 -5.46
N ASP A 202 -6.12 16.70 -6.65
CA ASP A 202 -7.01 17.11 -7.73
C ASP A 202 -7.65 15.90 -8.40
N ILE A 203 -6.85 14.89 -8.73
CA ILE A 203 -7.26 13.68 -9.45
C ILE A 203 -6.79 12.44 -8.70
N GLY A 204 -7.72 11.55 -8.39
CA GLY A 204 -7.44 10.23 -7.85
C GLY A 204 -7.13 9.23 -8.96
N LEU A 205 -6.27 8.28 -8.68
CA LEU A 205 -5.86 7.24 -9.60
C LEU A 205 -6.31 5.89 -9.07
N SER A 206 -7.12 5.17 -9.83
CA SER A 206 -7.57 3.85 -9.44
C SER A 206 -7.34 2.82 -10.54
N SER A 207 -6.94 1.64 -10.15
CA SER A 207 -6.79 0.47 -11.02
C SER A 207 -7.93 -0.53 -10.83
N ARG A 208 -9.10 -0.01 -10.57
CA ARG A 208 -10.43 -0.64 -10.61
C ARG A 208 -11.50 0.41 -10.79
N ALA A 209 -12.68 0.01 -11.23
CA ALA A 209 -13.85 0.87 -11.21
C ALA A 209 -14.23 1.30 -9.78
N LEU A 210 -14.93 2.41 -9.66
CA LEU A 210 -15.49 2.86 -8.38
C LEU A 210 -16.60 1.93 -7.90
N LYS A 211 -16.61 1.66 -6.60
CA LYS A 211 -17.71 0.94 -5.94
C LYS A 211 -18.94 1.85 -5.84
N ASP A 212 -20.12 1.26 -5.75
CA ASP A 212 -21.38 2.04 -5.65
C ASP A 212 -21.41 2.99 -4.44
N GLU A 213 -20.78 2.58 -3.33
CA GLU A 213 -20.65 3.44 -2.18
C GLU A 213 -19.75 4.66 -2.45
N GLU A 214 -18.72 4.52 -3.27
CA GLU A 214 -17.81 5.61 -3.66
C GLU A 214 -18.51 6.57 -4.63
N LYS A 215 -19.23 6.05 -5.63
CA LYS A 215 -20.07 6.84 -6.54
C LYS A 215 -21.15 7.60 -5.79
N SER A 216 -21.77 6.99 -4.77
CA SER A 216 -22.79 7.63 -3.94
C SER A 216 -22.27 8.80 -3.09
N GLN A 217 -20.94 8.96 -2.98
CA GLN A 217 -20.27 10.09 -2.32
C GLN A 217 -19.98 11.25 -3.28
N GLY A 218 -20.49 11.19 -4.52
CA GLY A 218 -20.25 12.18 -5.57
C GLY A 218 -18.88 12.03 -6.23
N LEU A 219 -18.30 10.83 -6.23
CA LEU A 219 -17.09 10.58 -7.01
C LEU A 219 -17.47 10.10 -8.41
N VAL A 220 -16.75 10.62 -9.39
CA VAL A 220 -16.91 10.32 -10.81
C VAL A 220 -15.66 9.64 -11.32
N GLU A 221 -15.84 8.57 -12.08
CA GLU A 221 -14.73 7.86 -12.74
C GLU A 221 -14.72 8.14 -14.24
N THR A 222 -13.52 8.34 -14.77
CA THR A 222 -13.25 8.41 -16.20
C THR A 222 -12.21 7.37 -16.56
N THR A 223 -12.56 6.44 -17.45
CA THR A 223 -11.61 5.39 -17.87
C THR A 223 -10.52 6.01 -18.73
N LEU A 224 -9.27 5.80 -18.33
CA LEU A 224 -8.08 6.25 -19.03
C LEU A 224 -7.55 5.19 -20.01
N ALA A 225 -7.47 3.94 -19.54
CA ALA A 225 -6.89 2.83 -20.26
C ALA A 225 -7.41 1.49 -19.72
N LEU A 226 -7.19 0.41 -20.48
CA LEU A 226 -7.29 -0.96 -19.98
C LEU A 226 -5.90 -1.49 -19.66
N ASP A 227 -5.79 -2.29 -18.59
CA ASP A 227 -4.55 -2.92 -18.16
C ASP A 227 -4.77 -4.39 -17.82
N GLY A 228 -3.89 -5.25 -18.31
CA GLY A 228 -3.85 -6.66 -17.91
C GLY A 228 -3.30 -6.81 -16.50
N ILE A 229 -3.90 -7.69 -15.71
CA ILE A 229 -3.30 -8.17 -14.47
C ILE A 229 -2.52 -9.43 -14.82
N ALA A 230 -1.22 -9.28 -15.05
CA ALA A 230 -0.35 -10.40 -15.39
C ALA A 230 -0.12 -11.28 -14.16
N ILE A 231 -0.28 -12.59 -14.32
CA ILE A 231 0.17 -13.59 -13.35
C ILE A 231 1.67 -13.76 -13.54
N ILE A 232 2.42 -13.56 -12.47
CA ILE A 232 3.88 -13.57 -12.51
C ILE A 232 4.46 -14.61 -11.57
N VAL A 233 5.51 -15.27 -12.01
CA VAL A 233 6.29 -16.24 -11.24
C VAL A 233 7.78 -15.93 -11.35
N ASN A 234 8.58 -16.56 -10.52
CA ASN A 234 10.03 -16.48 -10.65
C ASN A 234 10.48 -17.03 -12.00
N LYS A 235 11.59 -16.54 -12.56
CA LYS A 235 12.13 -17.00 -13.84
C LYS A 235 12.52 -18.47 -13.86
N GLU A 236 12.89 -19.02 -12.70
CA GLU A 236 13.26 -20.42 -12.54
C GLU A 236 12.04 -21.36 -12.52
N ASN A 237 10.83 -20.83 -12.32
CA ASN A 237 9.62 -21.63 -12.35
C ASN A 237 9.34 -22.16 -13.76
N THR A 238 9.01 -23.43 -13.87
CA THR A 238 8.82 -24.11 -15.17
C THR A 238 7.40 -24.01 -15.74
N VAL A 239 6.41 -23.59 -14.91
CA VAL A 239 5.01 -23.46 -15.34
C VAL A 239 4.85 -22.33 -16.37
N GLU A 240 4.22 -22.64 -17.52
CA GLU A 240 4.01 -21.71 -18.64
C GLU A 240 2.55 -21.21 -18.74
N ASP A 241 1.61 -22.03 -18.29
CA ASP A 241 0.17 -21.74 -18.37
C ASP A 241 -0.53 -22.21 -17.10
N LEU A 242 -1.54 -21.47 -16.68
CA LEU A 242 -2.45 -21.83 -15.58
C LEU A 242 -3.88 -21.54 -16.01
N SER A 243 -4.81 -22.43 -15.71
CA SER A 243 -6.22 -22.06 -15.86
C SER A 243 -6.65 -21.03 -14.80
N LEU A 244 -7.67 -20.25 -15.10
CA LEU A 244 -8.23 -19.30 -14.14
C LEU A 244 -8.71 -20.01 -12.85
N ASP A 245 -9.21 -21.25 -13.00
CA ASP A 245 -9.64 -22.11 -11.90
C ASP A 245 -8.45 -22.57 -11.03
N ASP A 246 -7.32 -22.97 -11.64
CA ASP A 246 -6.10 -23.30 -10.90
C ASP A 246 -5.55 -22.10 -10.14
N ILE A 247 -5.57 -20.91 -10.76
CA ILE A 247 -5.17 -19.67 -10.07
C ILE A 247 -6.06 -19.42 -8.84
N ALA A 248 -7.37 -19.60 -8.99
CA ALA A 248 -8.29 -19.46 -7.85
C ALA A 248 -8.00 -20.47 -6.74
N LYS A 249 -7.77 -21.75 -7.08
CA LYS A 249 -7.43 -22.80 -6.12
C LYS A 249 -6.07 -22.58 -5.45
N ILE A 250 -5.09 -22.10 -6.20
CA ILE A 250 -3.79 -21.70 -5.65
C ILE A 250 -3.98 -20.60 -4.58
N TYR A 251 -4.70 -19.52 -4.91
CA TYR A 251 -4.86 -18.40 -4.00
C TYR A 251 -5.78 -18.71 -2.81
N THR A 252 -6.72 -19.65 -2.94
CA THR A 252 -7.53 -20.15 -1.81
C THR A 252 -6.81 -21.23 -0.99
N GLY A 253 -5.63 -21.67 -1.45
CA GLY A 253 -4.80 -22.67 -0.78
C GLY A 253 -5.35 -24.09 -0.85
N GLU A 254 -6.09 -24.41 -1.91
CA GLU A 254 -6.50 -25.75 -2.28
C GLU A 254 -5.35 -26.46 -3.02
N ILE A 255 -4.63 -25.73 -3.88
CA ILE A 255 -3.37 -26.16 -4.53
C ILE A 255 -2.24 -25.45 -3.80
N THR A 256 -1.27 -26.21 -3.30
CA THR A 256 -0.18 -25.69 -2.47
C THR A 256 1.21 -26.04 -2.96
N ASN A 257 1.30 -26.94 -3.94
CA ASN A 257 2.55 -27.40 -4.53
C ASN A 257 2.52 -27.22 -6.05
N TRP A 258 3.62 -26.74 -6.62
CA TRP A 258 3.74 -26.52 -8.07
C TRP A 258 3.57 -27.80 -8.91
N SER A 259 3.91 -28.98 -8.36
CA SER A 259 3.71 -30.26 -9.05
C SER A 259 2.24 -30.58 -9.35
N GLU A 260 1.30 -30.00 -8.61
CA GLU A 260 -0.13 -30.17 -8.85
C GLU A 260 -0.62 -29.48 -10.13
N VAL A 261 0.17 -28.54 -10.64
CA VAL A 261 -0.11 -27.75 -11.85
C VAL A 261 0.98 -27.87 -12.91
N GLY A 262 1.73 -28.98 -12.89
CA GLY A 262 2.73 -29.33 -13.91
C GLY A 262 4.09 -28.66 -13.73
N GLY A 263 4.35 -28.07 -12.58
CA GLY A 263 5.66 -27.54 -12.18
C GLY A 263 6.53 -28.55 -11.44
N GLU A 264 7.61 -28.07 -10.85
CA GLU A 264 8.50 -28.87 -10.01
C GLU A 264 7.87 -29.16 -8.64
N ASP A 265 8.36 -30.17 -7.92
CA ASP A 265 7.93 -30.48 -6.56
C ASP A 265 8.47 -29.40 -5.57
N ALA A 266 7.73 -28.31 -5.44
CA ALA A 266 8.07 -27.19 -4.57
C ALA A 266 6.79 -26.49 -4.07
N ASP A 267 6.86 -25.99 -2.85
CA ASP A 267 5.74 -25.26 -2.24
C ASP A 267 5.46 -23.92 -2.95
N ILE A 268 4.19 -23.60 -3.12
CA ILE A 268 3.75 -22.33 -3.69
C ILE A 268 3.73 -21.26 -2.60
N VAL A 269 4.39 -20.12 -2.87
CA VAL A 269 4.42 -18.96 -1.99
C VAL A 269 3.56 -17.83 -2.56
N LEU A 270 2.42 -17.56 -1.94
CA LEU A 270 1.43 -16.59 -2.41
C LEU A 270 1.82 -15.17 -2.04
N ILE A 271 2.15 -14.36 -3.03
CA ILE A 271 2.46 -12.93 -2.88
C ILE A 271 1.27 -12.13 -3.41
N GLY A 272 0.74 -11.26 -2.57
CA GLY A 272 -0.38 -10.41 -2.93
C GLY A 272 -0.18 -8.95 -2.55
N ARG A 273 -1.27 -8.21 -2.68
CA ARG A 273 -1.33 -6.79 -2.34
C ARG A 273 -2.16 -6.59 -1.08
N GLU A 274 -1.89 -5.48 -0.42
CA GLU A 274 -2.66 -5.02 0.75
C GLU A 274 -4.12 -4.74 0.43
N ALA A 275 -4.96 -4.69 1.47
CA ALA A 275 -6.35 -4.24 1.36
C ALA A 275 -6.40 -2.78 0.86
N GLY A 276 -7.32 -2.48 -0.08
CA GLY A 276 -7.42 -1.18 -0.75
C GLY A 276 -6.58 -1.05 -2.03
N SER A 277 -5.81 -2.08 -2.38
CA SER A 277 -5.18 -2.15 -3.70
C SER A 277 -6.22 -2.47 -4.77
N GLY A 278 -6.36 -1.58 -5.77
CA GLY A 278 -7.24 -1.83 -6.90
C GLY A 278 -6.82 -3.04 -7.74
N THR A 279 -5.52 -3.40 -7.74
CA THR A 279 -5.04 -4.62 -8.40
C THR A 279 -5.51 -5.87 -7.67
N ARG A 280 -5.49 -5.87 -6.34
CA ARG A 280 -6.05 -6.94 -5.52
C ARG A 280 -7.56 -7.07 -5.74
N ASP A 281 -8.29 -5.94 -5.61
CA ASP A 281 -9.74 -5.93 -5.82
C ASP A 281 -10.12 -6.46 -7.20
N GLY A 282 -9.41 -6.05 -8.27
CA GLY A 282 -9.62 -6.54 -9.64
C GLY A 282 -9.28 -8.02 -9.78
N PHE A 283 -8.13 -8.46 -9.29
CA PHE A 283 -7.70 -9.85 -9.34
C PHE A 283 -8.68 -10.78 -8.61
N GLU A 284 -9.00 -10.49 -7.35
CA GLU A 284 -9.90 -11.30 -6.54
C GLU A 284 -11.33 -11.34 -7.10
N SER A 285 -11.79 -10.24 -7.70
CA SER A 285 -13.10 -10.19 -8.36
C SER A 285 -13.17 -11.09 -9.59
N ILE A 286 -12.11 -11.07 -10.43
CA ILE A 286 -12.04 -11.86 -11.68
C ILE A 286 -11.87 -13.35 -11.39
N THR A 287 -11.06 -13.70 -10.40
CA THR A 287 -10.83 -15.09 -9.98
C THR A 287 -11.93 -15.63 -9.07
N GLY A 288 -12.88 -14.78 -8.62
CA GLY A 288 -13.93 -15.19 -7.69
C GLY A 288 -13.43 -15.50 -6.28
N THR A 289 -12.26 -14.98 -5.91
CA THR A 289 -11.60 -15.29 -4.62
C THR A 289 -11.67 -14.15 -3.60
N SER A 290 -12.61 -13.22 -3.75
CA SER A 290 -12.77 -12.09 -2.83
C SER A 290 -12.84 -12.54 -1.37
N ASP A 291 -12.01 -11.93 -0.53
CA ASP A 291 -11.86 -12.20 0.90
C ASP A 291 -11.46 -13.65 1.27
N SER A 292 -11.07 -14.49 0.29
CA SER A 292 -10.69 -15.91 0.52
C SER A 292 -9.24 -16.24 0.22
N CYS A 293 -8.48 -15.31 -0.34
CA CYS A 293 -7.06 -15.50 -0.63
C CYS A 293 -6.22 -15.67 0.64
N LYS A 294 -5.30 -16.64 0.60
CA LYS A 294 -4.39 -16.98 1.72
C LYS A 294 -2.98 -16.48 1.46
N TYR A 295 -2.84 -15.18 1.29
CA TYR A 295 -1.53 -14.57 1.05
C TYR A 295 -0.51 -14.92 2.15
N ARG A 296 0.67 -15.36 1.74
CA ARG A 296 1.82 -15.50 2.62
C ARG A 296 2.40 -14.13 2.98
N GLN A 297 2.33 -13.20 2.02
CA GLN A 297 2.81 -11.83 2.18
C GLN A 297 1.91 -10.86 1.41
N GLU A 298 1.52 -9.79 2.06
CA GLU A 298 0.78 -8.67 1.46
C GLU A 298 1.70 -7.46 1.36
N LEU A 299 1.79 -6.86 0.15
CA LEU A 299 2.74 -5.80 -0.17
C LEU A 299 2.01 -4.52 -0.59
N THR A 300 2.64 -3.37 -0.30
CA THR A 300 2.02 -2.06 -0.47
C THR A 300 2.13 -1.51 -1.89
N SER A 301 3.05 -2.03 -2.71
CA SER A 301 3.25 -1.55 -4.08
C SER A 301 3.33 -2.68 -5.11
N THR A 302 3.02 -2.35 -6.37
CA THR A 302 3.20 -3.24 -7.51
C THR A 302 4.67 -3.62 -7.70
N GLY A 303 5.59 -2.67 -7.51
CA GLY A 303 7.03 -2.91 -7.61
C GLY A 303 7.55 -3.89 -6.57
N ASP A 304 7.03 -3.84 -5.34
CA ASP A 304 7.42 -4.77 -4.27
C ASP A 304 6.97 -6.20 -4.57
N VAL A 305 5.78 -6.39 -5.17
CA VAL A 305 5.32 -7.72 -5.62
C VAL A 305 6.29 -8.28 -6.65
N ILE A 306 6.63 -7.51 -7.69
CA ILE A 306 7.56 -7.94 -8.75
C ILE A 306 8.92 -8.29 -8.15
N THR A 307 9.45 -7.47 -7.25
CA THR A 307 10.75 -7.70 -6.59
C THR A 307 10.73 -8.95 -5.73
N THR A 308 9.67 -9.16 -4.96
CA THR A 308 9.54 -10.33 -4.07
C THR A 308 9.41 -11.63 -4.88
N VAL A 309 8.61 -11.63 -5.95
CA VAL A 309 8.48 -12.78 -6.86
C VAL A 309 9.81 -13.08 -7.55
N SER A 310 10.54 -12.05 -8.01
CA SER A 310 11.83 -12.25 -8.67
C SER A 310 12.91 -12.87 -7.78
N SER A 311 12.79 -12.72 -6.47
CA SER A 311 13.78 -13.21 -5.48
C SER A 311 13.39 -14.55 -4.85
N ASN A 312 12.20 -15.10 -5.13
CA ASN A 312 11.71 -16.33 -4.50
C ASN A 312 11.27 -17.33 -5.58
N PRO A 313 12.00 -18.43 -5.81
CA PRO A 313 11.69 -19.44 -6.82
C PRO A 313 10.29 -20.06 -6.70
N GLY A 314 9.77 -20.24 -5.49
CA GLY A 314 8.43 -20.78 -5.25
C GLY A 314 7.29 -19.75 -5.35
N ALA A 315 7.59 -18.47 -5.58
CA ALA A 315 6.58 -17.43 -5.52
C ALA A 315 5.69 -17.34 -6.76
N ILE A 316 4.41 -17.08 -6.51
CA ILE A 316 3.44 -16.58 -7.49
C ILE A 316 2.92 -15.22 -7.00
N GLY A 317 2.71 -14.31 -7.94
CA GLY A 317 2.12 -12.99 -7.68
C GLY A 317 1.32 -12.50 -8.86
N TYR A 318 0.73 -11.33 -8.72
CA TYR A 318 0.04 -10.64 -9.80
C TYR A 318 0.44 -9.16 -9.82
N ALA A 319 0.57 -8.62 -11.02
CA ALA A 319 0.99 -7.24 -11.22
C ALA A 319 0.35 -6.64 -12.48
N SER A 320 0.26 -5.32 -12.55
CA SER A 320 -0.09 -4.62 -13.78
C SER A 320 0.85 -5.02 -14.92
N LEU A 321 0.30 -5.36 -16.09
CA LEU A 321 1.08 -5.69 -17.28
C LEU A 321 2.05 -4.55 -17.64
N ALA A 322 1.59 -3.30 -17.53
CA ALA A 322 2.38 -2.10 -17.78
C ALA A 322 3.62 -1.99 -16.86
N ALA A 323 3.58 -2.58 -15.65
CA ALA A 323 4.65 -2.52 -14.67
C ALA A 323 5.61 -3.72 -14.75
N VAL A 324 5.22 -4.83 -15.39
CA VAL A 324 6.04 -6.06 -15.43
C VAL A 324 7.32 -5.81 -16.21
N LYS A 325 8.42 -6.29 -15.66
CA LYS A 325 9.77 -6.23 -16.22
C LYS A 325 10.31 -7.64 -16.45
N ASP A 326 11.39 -7.74 -17.21
CA ASP A 326 12.08 -9.01 -17.50
C ASP A 326 12.71 -9.70 -16.28
N THR A 327 12.48 -9.18 -15.07
CA THR A 327 12.98 -9.81 -13.83
C THR A 327 12.11 -10.98 -13.37
N VAL A 328 10.89 -11.10 -13.87
CA VAL A 328 9.94 -12.17 -13.58
C VAL A 328 9.41 -12.79 -14.87
N LYS A 329 8.82 -13.98 -14.79
CA LYS A 329 8.14 -14.65 -15.91
C LYS A 329 6.65 -14.40 -15.81
N LYS A 330 6.00 -14.04 -16.94
CA LYS A 330 4.54 -14.00 -17.05
C LYS A 330 4.05 -15.39 -17.40
N VAL A 331 3.02 -15.85 -16.75
CA VAL A 331 2.32 -17.10 -17.02
C VAL A 331 1.08 -16.80 -17.86
N SER A 332 0.82 -17.58 -18.88
CA SER A 332 -0.42 -17.52 -19.66
C SER A 332 -1.61 -17.92 -18.78
N VAL A 333 -2.79 -17.43 -19.11
CA VAL A 333 -4.03 -17.79 -18.42
C VAL A 333 -4.99 -18.39 -19.44
N ASP A 334 -5.44 -19.62 -19.23
CA ASP A 334 -6.28 -20.38 -20.16
C ASP A 334 -5.68 -20.41 -21.60
N GLY A 335 -4.37 -20.56 -21.71
CA GLY A 335 -3.63 -20.57 -22.98
C GLY A 335 -3.41 -19.18 -23.59
N VAL A 336 -3.84 -18.09 -22.96
CA VAL A 336 -3.70 -16.73 -23.48
C VAL A 336 -2.62 -15.97 -22.71
N GLY A 337 -1.60 -15.49 -23.41
CA GLY A 337 -0.54 -14.65 -22.81
C GLY A 337 -1.03 -13.25 -22.50
N ALA A 338 -0.52 -12.67 -21.41
CA ALA A 338 -0.78 -11.27 -21.06
C ALA A 338 0.05 -10.35 -21.96
N THR A 339 -0.56 -9.79 -23.00
CA THR A 339 0.01 -8.78 -23.91
C THR A 339 -0.97 -7.64 -24.13
N GLU A 340 -0.48 -6.52 -24.68
CA GLU A 340 -1.36 -5.38 -25.01
C GLU A 340 -2.42 -5.80 -26.04
N GLU A 341 -2.06 -6.62 -27.04
CA GLU A 341 -2.99 -7.11 -28.05
C GLU A 341 -4.11 -7.94 -27.45
N THR A 342 -3.74 -8.91 -26.57
CA THR A 342 -4.74 -9.80 -25.95
C THR A 342 -5.60 -9.11 -24.89
N VAL A 343 -5.12 -8.03 -24.31
CA VAL A 343 -5.93 -7.11 -23.47
C VAL A 343 -6.86 -6.29 -24.36
N LYS A 344 -6.37 -5.73 -25.47
CA LYS A 344 -7.13 -4.90 -26.40
C LYS A 344 -8.29 -5.67 -27.06
N ASP A 345 -8.05 -6.89 -27.52
CA ASP A 345 -9.07 -7.72 -28.16
C ASP A 345 -9.98 -8.47 -27.16
N GLY A 346 -9.67 -8.38 -25.86
CA GLY A 346 -10.44 -8.98 -24.76
C GLY A 346 -10.26 -10.49 -24.63
N SER A 347 -9.30 -11.12 -25.33
CA SER A 347 -9.00 -12.56 -25.19
C SER A 347 -8.34 -12.85 -23.85
N TYR A 348 -7.48 -11.95 -23.33
CA TYR A 348 -6.94 -12.07 -21.98
C TYR A 348 -7.97 -11.61 -20.95
N LYS A 349 -8.49 -12.54 -20.14
CA LYS A 349 -9.63 -12.31 -19.24
C LYS A 349 -9.28 -11.55 -17.97
N VAL A 350 -8.02 -11.62 -17.50
CA VAL A 350 -7.58 -11.00 -16.26
C VAL A 350 -7.17 -9.56 -16.52
N GLN A 351 -8.13 -8.71 -16.81
CA GLN A 351 -7.94 -7.30 -17.16
C GLN A 351 -8.92 -6.37 -16.41
N ARG A 352 -8.57 -5.10 -16.32
CA ARG A 352 -9.32 -4.11 -15.56
C ARG A 352 -9.09 -2.70 -16.09
N PRO A 353 -9.96 -1.72 -15.79
CA PRO A 353 -9.72 -0.33 -16.16
C PRO A 353 -8.68 0.34 -15.24
N PHE A 354 -7.90 1.24 -15.83
CA PHE A 354 -7.27 2.36 -15.14
C PHE A 354 -8.21 3.55 -15.22
N VAL A 355 -8.58 4.11 -14.08
CA VAL A 355 -9.53 5.21 -14.03
C VAL A 355 -8.97 6.43 -13.30
N LEU A 356 -9.31 7.58 -13.82
CA LEU A 356 -9.17 8.88 -13.17
C LEU A 356 -10.41 9.11 -12.33
N VAL A 357 -10.23 9.57 -11.11
CA VAL A 357 -11.33 9.85 -10.18
C VAL A 357 -11.34 11.34 -9.88
N THR A 358 -12.49 11.96 -10.06
CA THR A 358 -12.75 13.36 -9.70
C THR A 358 -13.96 13.45 -8.78
N LYS A 359 -14.21 14.61 -8.20
CA LYS A 359 -15.37 14.84 -7.34
C LYS A 359 -16.37 15.73 -8.05
N ASP A 360 -17.61 15.25 -8.18
CA ASP A 360 -18.71 15.99 -8.78
C ASP A 360 -18.96 17.32 -8.05
N GLY A 361 -19.24 18.38 -8.80
CA GLY A 361 -19.46 19.71 -8.26
C GLY A 361 -18.20 20.40 -7.69
N THR A 362 -17.00 19.81 -7.87
CA THR A 362 -15.74 20.45 -7.52
C THR A 362 -15.01 20.86 -8.80
N GLU A 363 -14.79 22.14 -8.98
CA GLU A 363 -13.99 22.63 -10.10
C GLU A 363 -12.51 22.28 -9.88
N LEU A 364 -11.89 21.68 -10.90
CA LEU A 364 -10.45 21.49 -10.93
C LEU A 364 -9.76 22.85 -11.16
N SER A 365 -8.53 23.00 -10.67
CA SER A 365 -7.69 24.11 -11.04
C SER A 365 -7.45 24.12 -12.55
N GLU A 366 -7.09 25.27 -13.13
CA GLU A 366 -6.81 25.39 -14.56
C GLU A 366 -5.77 24.36 -15.03
N ALA A 367 -4.69 24.18 -14.26
CA ALA A 367 -3.65 23.19 -14.56
C ALA A 367 -4.18 21.75 -14.46
N ALA A 368 -4.95 21.42 -13.43
CA ALA A 368 -5.52 20.09 -13.24
C ALA A 368 -6.56 19.76 -14.32
N GLN A 369 -7.38 20.72 -14.74
CA GLN A 369 -8.33 20.56 -15.83
C GLN A 369 -7.62 20.36 -17.17
N ALA A 370 -6.57 21.14 -17.44
CA ALA A 370 -5.77 21.00 -18.65
C ALA A 370 -5.08 19.62 -18.70
N PHE A 371 -4.52 19.16 -17.58
CA PHE A 371 -3.95 17.80 -17.46
C PHE A 371 -5.02 16.73 -17.71
N PHE A 372 -6.18 16.85 -17.06
CA PHE A 372 -7.28 15.90 -17.24
C PHE A 372 -7.71 15.82 -18.71
N ASN A 373 -7.90 16.96 -19.36
CA ASN A 373 -8.28 17.04 -20.79
C ASN A 373 -7.20 16.41 -21.68
N TYR A 374 -5.93 16.69 -21.40
CA TYR A 374 -4.78 16.12 -22.13
C TYR A 374 -4.75 14.60 -22.03
N VAL A 375 -4.79 14.04 -20.82
CA VAL A 375 -4.65 12.59 -20.62
C VAL A 375 -5.85 11.78 -21.12
N THR A 376 -7.01 12.42 -21.26
CA THR A 376 -8.23 11.81 -21.82
C THR A 376 -8.40 12.06 -23.32
N SER A 377 -7.48 12.80 -23.94
CA SER A 377 -7.47 13.07 -25.37
C SER A 377 -6.74 11.99 -26.17
N LYS A 378 -6.92 12.01 -27.49
CA LYS A 378 -6.19 11.15 -28.43
C LYS A 378 -4.67 11.37 -28.39
N ASP A 379 -4.23 12.57 -28.05
CA ASP A 379 -2.81 12.93 -28.01
C ASP A 379 -2.02 12.14 -26.92
N ALA A 380 -2.72 11.61 -25.91
CA ALA A 380 -2.14 10.78 -24.87
C ALA A 380 -2.03 9.29 -25.28
N ALA A 381 -2.71 8.85 -26.33
CA ALA A 381 -2.85 7.43 -26.67
C ALA A 381 -1.50 6.75 -26.92
N ASP A 382 -0.61 7.36 -27.70
CA ASP A 382 0.72 6.80 -27.99
C ASP A 382 1.58 6.66 -26.72
N ILE A 383 1.47 7.62 -25.79
CA ILE A 383 2.21 7.59 -24.53
C ILE A 383 1.67 6.47 -23.62
N ILE A 384 0.36 6.30 -23.57
CA ILE A 384 -0.31 5.24 -22.80
C ILE A 384 0.13 3.87 -23.33
N SER A 385 0.10 3.67 -24.66
CA SER A 385 0.55 2.42 -25.30
C SER A 385 2.05 2.18 -25.06
N ALA A 386 2.90 3.17 -25.23
CA ALA A 386 4.33 3.05 -24.96
C ALA A 386 4.63 2.72 -23.48
N ALA A 387 3.73 3.09 -22.59
CA ALA A 387 3.78 2.74 -21.18
C ALA A 387 3.26 1.31 -20.89
N GLY A 388 2.68 0.61 -21.88
CA GLY A 388 2.22 -0.78 -21.77
C GLY A 388 0.78 -0.97 -21.31
N ALA A 389 -0.06 0.05 -21.47
CA ALA A 389 -1.50 -0.02 -21.23
C ALA A 389 -2.26 0.26 -22.52
N VAL A 390 -3.50 -0.20 -22.64
CA VAL A 390 -4.34 -0.02 -23.82
C VAL A 390 -5.19 1.24 -23.66
N PRO A 391 -4.97 2.32 -24.45
CA PRO A 391 -5.76 3.53 -24.36
C PRO A 391 -7.21 3.28 -24.75
N VAL A 392 -8.16 4.03 -24.16
CA VAL A 392 -9.59 3.99 -24.56
C VAL A 392 -9.98 5.17 -25.45
N ALA A 393 -9.19 6.24 -25.48
CA ALA A 393 -9.38 7.34 -26.41
C ALA A 393 -8.74 6.97 -27.77
N GLU A 394 -9.55 6.74 -28.79
CA GLU A 394 -9.13 6.45 -30.17
C GLU A 394 -9.43 7.61 -31.13
#